data_7b210c131a330415a85a6e6ac2ca6aa3
#
_entry.id   7b210c131a330415a85a6e6ac2ca6aa3
#
_cell.length_a   1.000
_cell.length_b   1.000
_cell.length_c   1.000
_cell.angle_alpha   90.00
_cell.angle_beta   90.00
_cell.angle_gamma   90.00
#
_symmetry.space_group_name_H-M   'P 1'
#
loop_
_entity.id
_entity.type
_entity.pdbx_description
1 polymer ?
#
loop_
_entity_poly.entity_id
_entity_poly.type
_entity_poly.pdbx_seq_one_letter_code
_entity_poly.pdbx_strand_id
1 'polypeptide(L)'
;MSFIKKTLVTLMMTSALVSTSAFANAEGNAKVRAAGETTIAKVEEAIALAEKHADKAEILKVLGDVRQAQKEFRYEQTERLRQKAGDKFKAAKDEVESGDAKAVDSLKATLALYKEMMVVYLAAH
;
A
#
# COMPACT_ATOMS: atom_id res chain seq x y z
N MET A 1 -22.02 -12.30 10.55
CA MET A 1 -20.73 -12.53 9.88
C MET A 1 -19.85 -11.31 9.85
N SER A 2 -20.33 -10.20 9.29
CA SER A 2 -19.53 -8.98 9.22
C SER A 2 -19.24 -8.37 10.59
N PHE A 3 -20.05 -8.63 11.58
CA PHE A 3 -19.80 -8.17 12.95
C PHE A 3 -18.49 -8.69 13.53
N ILE A 4 -18.28 -10.01 13.39
CA ILE A 4 -17.09 -10.65 13.96
C ILE A 4 -15.83 -10.09 13.34
N LYS A 5 -15.85 -9.88 12.02
CA LYS A 5 -14.71 -9.33 11.32
C LYS A 5 -14.39 -7.92 11.78
N LYS A 6 -15.42 -7.09 11.96
CA LYS A 6 -15.23 -5.72 12.44
C LYS A 6 -14.65 -5.69 13.84
N THR A 7 -15.11 -6.58 14.69
CA THR A 7 -14.61 -6.66 16.05
C THR A 7 -13.14 -7.02 16.08
N LEU A 8 -12.73 -7.98 15.25
CA LEU A 8 -11.33 -8.38 15.18
C LEU A 8 -10.44 -7.24 14.70
N VAL A 9 -10.89 -6.52 13.71
CA VAL A 9 -10.13 -5.37 13.19
C VAL A 9 -9.93 -4.32 14.28
N THR A 10 -10.98 -4.06 15.06
CA THR A 10 -10.92 -3.09 16.15
C THR A 10 -9.88 -3.50 17.19
N LEU A 11 -9.85 -4.77 17.55
CA LEU A 11 -8.88 -5.26 18.50
C LEU A 11 -7.45 -5.10 18.01
N MET A 12 -7.21 -5.38 16.75
CA MET A 12 -5.87 -5.23 16.16
C MET A 12 -5.42 -3.78 16.19
N MET A 13 -6.33 -2.86 15.91
CA MET A 13 -6.02 -1.44 15.94
C MET A 13 -5.65 -0.98 17.35
N THR A 14 -6.35 -1.50 18.35
CA THR A 14 -6.07 -1.18 19.74
C THR A 14 -4.65 -1.61 20.12
N SER A 15 -4.27 -2.81 19.71
CA SER A 15 -2.92 -3.30 19.97
C SER A 15 -1.84 -2.44 19.34
N ALA A 16 -2.09 -2.00 18.12
CA ALA A 16 -1.16 -1.12 17.41
C ALA A 16 -0.96 0.20 18.16
N LEU A 17 -2.04 0.76 18.70
CA LEU A 17 -1.98 2.01 19.44
C LEU A 17 -1.10 1.87 20.69
N VAL A 18 -1.24 0.77 21.40
CA VAL A 18 -0.44 0.53 22.60
C VAL A 18 1.04 0.48 22.25
N SER A 19 1.38 -0.17 21.14
CA SER A 19 2.77 -0.28 20.71
C SER A 19 3.38 1.05 20.33
N THR A 20 2.61 1.90 19.65
CA THR A 20 3.13 3.17 19.17
C THR A 20 3.32 4.22 20.26
N SER A 21 2.57 4.13 21.34
CA SER A 21 2.68 5.13 22.42
C SER A 21 3.95 4.99 23.25
N ALA A 22 4.69 3.91 23.07
CA ALA A 22 5.87 3.64 23.90
C ALA A 22 7.07 4.54 23.58
N PHE A 23 7.19 5.08 22.37
CA PHE A 23 8.39 5.83 21.95
C PHE A 23 8.01 7.08 21.17
N ALA A 24 8.32 8.23 21.76
CA ALA A 24 8.07 9.52 21.09
C ALA A 24 8.88 9.67 19.80
N ASN A 25 10.14 9.19 19.79
CA ASN A 25 11.01 9.29 18.61
C ASN A 25 10.60 8.36 17.49
N ALA A 26 9.81 7.34 17.81
CA ALA A 26 9.35 6.37 16.82
C ALA A 26 8.11 6.85 16.08
N GLU A 27 7.52 7.98 16.48
CA GLU A 27 6.29 8.48 15.87
C GLU A 27 6.42 8.69 14.38
N GLY A 28 7.48 9.39 13.96
CA GLY A 28 7.74 9.62 12.54
C GLY A 28 7.99 8.32 11.79
N ASN A 29 8.78 7.43 12.40
CA ASN A 29 9.07 6.12 11.80
C ASN A 29 7.83 5.24 11.74
N ALA A 30 7.01 5.25 12.80
CA ALA A 30 5.77 4.50 12.83
C ALA A 30 4.82 4.96 11.74
N LYS A 31 4.75 6.26 11.48
CA LYS A 31 3.91 6.84 10.44
C LYS A 31 4.37 6.42 9.04
N VAL A 32 5.67 6.48 8.80
CA VAL A 32 6.25 6.06 7.52
C VAL A 32 6.02 4.56 7.31
N ARG A 33 6.27 3.76 8.32
CA ARG A 33 6.06 2.32 8.27
C ARG A 33 4.60 1.99 7.97
N ALA A 34 3.68 2.66 8.67
CA ALA A 34 2.25 2.46 8.45
C ALA A 34 1.86 2.82 7.02
N ALA A 35 2.43 3.90 6.48
CA ALA A 35 2.17 4.30 5.09
C ALA A 35 2.66 3.23 4.12
N GLY A 36 3.83 2.66 4.36
CA GLY A 36 4.36 1.58 3.52
C GLY A 36 3.49 0.33 3.58
N GLU A 37 3.07 -0.05 4.78
CA GLU A 37 2.21 -1.22 4.96
C GLU A 37 0.86 -1.01 4.29
N THR A 38 0.29 0.17 4.41
CA THR A 38 -0.98 0.51 3.76
C THR A 38 -0.83 0.49 2.25
N THR A 39 0.26 1.03 1.73
CA THR A 39 0.53 1.03 0.30
C THR A 39 0.52 -0.40 -0.24
N ILE A 40 1.24 -1.30 0.42
CA ILE A 40 1.31 -2.69 0.00
C ILE A 40 -0.05 -3.37 0.09
N ALA A 41 -0.75 -3.20 1.21
CA ALA A 41 -2.06 -3.81 1.42
C ALA A 41 -3.06 -3.36 0.36
N LYS A 42 -3.04 -2.08 0.01
CA LYS A 42 -3.96 -1.54 -0.98
C LYS A 42 -3.65 -2.00 -2.39
N VAL A 43 -2.37 -2.16 -2.73
CA VAL A 43 -2.01 -2.74 -4.04
C VAL A 43 -2.47 -4.19 -4.10
N GLU A 44 -2.31 -4.94 -3.03
CA GLU A 44 -2.78 -6.32 -2.98
C GLU A 44 -4.30 -6.39 -3.14
N GLU A 45 -5.01 -5.47 -2.51
CA GLU A 45 -6.46 -5.38 -2.65
C GLU A 45 -6.85 -5.08 -4.11
N ALA A 46 -6.16 -4.14 -4.74
CA ALA A 46 -6.42 -3.79 -6.14
C ALA A 46 -6.17 -4.97 -7.07
N ILE A 47 -5.12 -5.75 -6.81
CA ILE A 47 -4.83 -6.95 -7.60
C ILE A 47 -5.97 -7.97 -7.46
N ALA A 48 -6.42 -8.20 -6.23
CA ALA A 48 -7.51 -9.14 -5.97
C ALA A 48 -8.79 -8.70 -6.68
N LEU A 49 -9.10 -7.40 -6.64
CA LEU A 49 -10.27 -6.87 -7.33
C LEU A 49 -10.14 -7.02 -8.84
N ALA A 50 -8.97 -6.75 -9.40
CA ALA A 50 -8.74 -6.88 -10.82
C ALA A 50 -8.85 -8.34 -11.27
N GLU A 51 -8.35 -9.27 -10.47
CA GLU A 51 -8.42 -10.70 -10.78
C GLU A 51 -9.85 -11.23 -10.73
N LYS A 52 -10.70 -10.61 -9.92
CA LYS A 52 -12.12 -10.94 -9.84
C LYS A 52 -12.96 -10.22 -10.89
N HIS A 53 -12.34 -9.42 -11.70
CA HIS A 53 -13.03 -8.58 -12.69
C HIS A 53 -14.04 -7.63 -12.04
N ALA A 54 -13.67 -7.05 -10.90
CA ALA A 54 -14.48 -6.06 -10.22
C ALA A 54 -14.63 -4.80 -11.08
N ASP A 55 -15.59 -3.95 -10.72
CA ASP A 55 -15.81 -2.70 -11.44
C ASP A 55 -14.55 -1.85 -11.48
N LYS A 56 -14.30 -1.27 -12.65
CA LYS A 56 -13.17 -0.37 -12.84
C LYS A 56 -13.16 0.75 -11.78
N ALA A 57 -14.31 1.33 -11.49
CA ALA A 57 -14.43 2.40 -10.51
C ALA A 57 -13.95 1.96 -9.13
N GLU A 58 -14.26 0.73 -8.75
CA GLU A 58 -13.85 0.18 -7.46
C GLU A 58 -12.34 -0.01 -7.40
N ILE A 59 -11.75 -0.54 -8.46
CA ILE A 59 -10.31 -0.72 -8.56
C ILE A 59 -9.60 0.64 -8.49
N LEU A 60 -10.08 1.61 -9.25
CA LEU A 60 -9.48 2.94 -9.28
C LEU A 60 -9.58 3.65 -7.93
N LYS A 61 -10.63 3.41 -7.17
CA LYS A 61 -10.77 3.96 -5.83
C LYS A 61 -9.66 3.43 -4.91
N VAL A 62 -9.41 2.13 -4.96
CA VAL A 62 -8.33 1.52 -4.17
C VAL A 62 -6.98 2.06 -4.61
N LEU A 63 -6.77 2.24 -5.91
CA LEU A 63 -5.54 2.82 -6.43
C LEU A 63 -5.34 4.26 -5.96
N GLY A 64 -6.43 5.00 -5.77
CA GLY A 64 -6.36 6.34 -5.16
C GLY A 64 -5.82 6.27 -3.74
N ASP A 65 -6.21 5.26 -2.98
CA ASP A 65 -5.68 5.04 -1.63
C ASP A 65 -4.20 4.69 -1.65
N VAL A 66 -3.76 3.92 -2.65
CA VAL A 66 -2.34 3.61 -2.84
C VAL A 66 -1.55 4.89 -3.05
N ARG A 67 -2.04 5.73 -3.95
CA ARG A 67 -1.38 7.00 -4.27
C ARG A 67 -1.22 7.87 -3.04
N GLN A 68 -2.27 7.95 -2.22
CA GLN A 68 -2.24 8.76 -1.01
C GLN A 68 -1.26 8.19 0.01
N ALA A 69 -1.29 6.88 0.22
CA ALA A 69 -0.40 6.23 1.19
C ALA A 69 1.06 6.33 0.79
N GLN A 70 1.37 6.12 -0.49
CA GLN A 70 2.76 6.15 -0.92
C GLN A 70 3.37 7.55 -0.85
N LYS A 71 2.56 8.59 -0.92
CA LYS A 71 3.03 9.96 -0.71
C LYS A 71 3.52 10.18 0.72
N GLU A 72 2.95 9.48 1.66
CA GLU A 72 3.30 9.60 3.07
C GLU A 72 4.51 8.75 3.44
N PHE A 73 4.94 7.86 2.57
CA PHE A 73 6.13 7.08 2.78
C PHE A 73 7.35 7.91 2.35
N ARG A 74 7.84 8.71 3.29
CA ARG A 74 8.95 9.64 3.03
C ARG A 74 10.18 9.19 3.80
N TYR A 75 11.11 8.58 3.08
CA TYR A 75 12.37 8.13 3.62
C TYR A 75 13.46 8.27 2.54
N GLU A 76 14.48 9.02 2.86
CA GLU A 76 15.50 9.42 1.88
C GLU A 76 16.12 8.25 1.13
N GLN A 77 16.49 7.21 1.84
CA GLN A 77 17.17 6.06 1.23
C GLN A 77 16.29 5.25 0.31
N THR A 78 14.97 5.39 0.42
CA THR A 78 14.03 4.67 -0.44
C THR A 78 13.38 5.55 -1.50
N GLU A 79 13.74 6.84 -1.56
CA GLU A 79 13.11 7.78 -2.49
C GLU A 79 13.18 7.33 -3.94
N ARG A 80 14.34 6.81 -4.35
CA ARG A 80 14.51 6.34 -5.72
C ARG A 80 13.61 5.15 -6.02
N LEU A 81 13.50 4.21 -5.10
CA LEU A 81 12.59 3.07 -5.24
C LEU A 81 11.15 3.54 -5.25
N ARG A 82 10.80 4.50 -4.40
CA ARG A 82 9.46 5.05 -4.35
C ARG A 82 9.07 5.70 -5.67
N GLN A 83 9.99 6.45 -6.28
CA GLN A 83 9.75 7.07 -7.57
C GLN A 83 9.58 6.03 -8.68
N LYS A 84 10.43 5.01 -8.66
CA LYS A 84 10.36 3.92 -9.64
C LYS A 84 9.03 3.17 -9.50
N ALA A 85 8.63 2.88 -8.26
CA ALA A 85 7.36 2.23 -8.00
C ALA A 85 6.19 3.12 -8.42
N GLY A 86 6.30 4.42 -8.17
CA GLY A 86 5.28 5.39 -8.56
C GLY A 86 5.07 5.45 -10.06
N ASP A 87 6.15 5.38 -10.84
CA ASP A 87 6.05 5.36 -12.30
C ASP A 87 5.36 4.09 -12.78
N LYS A 88 5.71 2.96 -12.18
CA LYS A 88 5.07 1.68 -12.49
C LYS A 88 3.60 1.68 -12.10
N PHE A 89 3.30 2.26 -10.95
CA PHE A 89 1.95 2.42 -10.46
C PHE A 89 1.10 3.26 -11.44
N LYS A 90 1.66 4.34 -11.93
CA LYS A 90 0.98 5.22 -12.88
C LYS A 90 0.62 4.47 -14.16
N ALA A 91 1.57 3.70 -14.67
CA ALA A 91 1.34 2.87 -15.86
C ALA A 91 0.25 1.85 -15.61
N ALA A 92 0.29 1.19 -14.44
CA ALA A 92 -0.73 0.20 -14.08
C ALA A 92 -2.12 0.84 -13.97
N LYS A 93 -2.19 2.03 -13.39
CA LYS A 93 -3.45 2.77 -13.27
C LYS A 93 -4.02 3.08 -14.65
N ASP A 94 -3.19 3.54 -15.56
CA ASP A 94 -3.62 3.85 -16.94
C ASP A 94 -4.15 2.59 -17.62
N GLU A 95 -3.51 1.45 -17.39
CA GLU A 95 -3.95 0.18 -17.95
C GLU A 95 -5.30 -0.25 -17.38
N VAL A 96 -5.52 -0.03 -16.07
CA VAL A 96 -6.84 -0.28 -15.48
C VAL A 96 -7.90 0.60 -16.13
N GLU A 97 -7.57 1.87 -16.32
CA GLU A 97 -8.51 2.82 -16.92
C GLU A 97 -8.88 2.45 -18.35
N SER A 98 -7.93 1.94 -19.12
CA SER A 98 -8.17 1.55 -20.51
C SER A 98 -8.70 0.13 -20.65
N GLY A 99 -8.78 -0.62 -19.57
CA GLY A 99 -9.24 -2.01 -19.60
C GLY A 99 -8.21 -2.96 -20.18
N ASP A 100 -6.94 -2.63 -20.09
CA ASP A 100 -5.88 -3.45 -20.63
C ASP A 100 -5.67 -4.70 -19.77
N ALA A 101 -5.57 -5.86 -20.42
CA ALA A 101 -5.36 -7.13 -19.72
C ALA A 101 -4.04 -7.18 -18.97
N LYS A 102 -3.08 -6.33 -19.34
CA LYS A 102 -1.77 -6.25 -18.67
C LYS A 102 -1.83 -5.58 -17.30
N ALA A 103 -2.96 -4.98 -16.95
CA ALA A 103 -3.08 -4.23 -15.70
C ALA A 103 -2.71 -5.07 -14.48
N VAL A 104 -3.16 -6.33 -14.41
CA VAL A 104 -2.84 -7.21 -13.29
C VAL A 104 -1.34 -7.43 -13.16
N ASP A 105 -0.67 -7.72 -14.27
CA ASP A 105 0.78 -7.94 -14.25
C ASP A 105 1.52 -6.68 -13.83
N SER A 106 1.07 -5.53 -14.31
CA SER A 106 1.67 -4.25 -13.95
C SER A 106 1.47 -3.93 -12.47
N LEU A 107 0.30 -4.24 -11.92
CA LEU A 107 0.04 -4.07 -10.50
C LEU A 107 0.93 -4.99 -9.66
N LYS A 108 1.14 -6.22 -10.13
CA LYS A 108 2.04 -7.15 -9.43
C LYS A 108 3.49 -6.66 -9.45
N ALA A 109 3.93 -6.09 -10.57
CA ALA A 109 5.25 -5.51 -10.66
C ALA A 109 5.40 -4.31 -9.73
N THR A 110 4.36 -3.49 -9.64
CA THR A 110 4.30 -2.36 -8.72
C THR A 110 4.41 -2.84 -7.27
N LEU A 111 3.68 -3.89 -6.94
CA LEU A 111 3.71 -4.48 -5.61
C LEU A 111 5.12 -4.95 -5.24
N ALA A 112 5.80 -5.60 -6.17
CA ALA A 112 7.17 -6.07 -5.93
C ALA A 112 8.10 -4.90 -5.60
N LEU A 113 7.96 -3.78 -6.27
CA LEU A 113 8.76 -2.59 -6.00
C LEU A 113 8.46 -1.98 -4.63
N TYR A 114 7.20 -1.93 -4.24
CA TYR A 114 6.85 -1.43 -2.91
C TYR A 114 7.36 -2.37 -1.81
N LYS A 115 7.32 -3.68 -2.04
CA LYS A 115 7.87 -4.64 -1.08
C LYS A 115 9.38 -4.49 -0.95
N GLU A 116 10.08 -4.28 -2.05
CA GLU A 116 11.50 -4.01 -2.04
C GLU A 116 11.82 -2.73 -1.26
N MET A 117 11.02 -1.71 -1.48
CA MET A 117 11.13 -0.45 -0.75
C MET A 117 11.00 -0.68 0.77
N MET A 118 10.03 -1.48 1.19
CA MET A 118 9.83 -1.80 2.60
C MET A 118 10.98 -2.60 3.18
N VAL A 119 11.54 -3.53 2.41
CA VAL A 119 12.70 -4.31 2.86
C VAL A 119 13.87 -3.37 3.16
N VAL A 120 14.14 -2.43 2.28
CA VAL A 120 15.21 -1.44 2.48
C VAL A 120 14.93 -0.60 3.72
N TYR A 121 13.71 -0.13 3.87
CA TYR A 121 13.31 0.69 5.02
C TYR A 121 13.49 -0.08 6.33
N LEU A 122 12.98 -1.30 6.39
CA LEU A 122 13.02 -2.10 7.62
C LEU A 122 14.46 -2.49 7.98
N ALA A 123 15.32 -2.71 6.99
CA ALA A 123 16.71 -3.04 7.25
C ALA A 123 17.47 -1.88 7.90
N ALA A 124 17.01 -0.64 7.69
CA ALA A 124 17.63 0.55 8.26
C ALA A 124 17.06 0.91 9.62
N HIS A 125 16.03 0.24 10.05
CA HIS A 125 15.33 0.49 11.30
C HIS A 125 15.14 -0.80 12.07
#